data_341fa748a9296576dee24571e2e51175
#
_entry.id   341fa748a9296576dee24571e2e51175
#
_cell.length_a   1.000
_cell.length_b   1.000
_cell.length_c   1.000
_cell.angle_alpha   90.00
_cell.angle_beta   90.00
_cell.angle_gamma   90.00
#
_symmetry.space_group_name_H-M   'P 1'
#
loop_
_entity.id
_entity.type
_entity.pdbx_description
1 polymer ?
#
loop_
_entity_poly.entity_id
_entity_poly.type
_entity_poly.pdbx_seq_one_letter_code
_entity_poly.pdbx_strand_id
1 'polypeptide(L)'
;MKIIKIGSKSIQIPIIQGGMGIGVSLGNLAGAVMAQGGMGVISAANPGFRREDFYKNPWEANMEGLTQEIEKARVIAREKGMLAVNIMVAMKDYRDYVKYAVKNKVDAIISGAGLPLDLPQLTKGSDTMIAPIVSSGKAATLICKMWDKKHEATPDFIVIEGSEAGGHLGFSEKELKENTALDLKSIFADVKEAIQPFQEKFKKHIPIFVAGGISNGKDIASFLNAGADGVQIGTRFIGTYECDAPSSYKEMFINAKKEDMTLIASPVGMPGRAIKNKFVEYVEGGRKKVERCIACIKSCNPSDTPYCITEALINAVSGNNDKGLFFSGTKGYLIDRLVSVKELIEEFTTETKEFWKGQ
;
A
#
# COMPACT_ATOMS: atom_id res chain seq x y z
N MET A 1 17.22 -13.93 -8.78
CA MET A 1 17.14 -12.56 -8.19
C MET A 1 17.76 -12.60 -6.80
N LYS A 2 18.27 -11.46 -6.33
CA LYS A 2 18.94 -11.34 -5.02
C LYS A 2 17.94 -11.50 -3.86
N ILE A 3 18.30 -12.27 -2.82
CA ILE A 3 17.55 -12.33 -1.57
C ILE A 3 17.73 -11.01 -0.84
N ILE A 4 16.63 -10.39 -0.41
CA ILE A 4 16.65 -9.11 0.30
C ILE A 4 16.51 -9.37 1.80
N LYS A 5 17.56 -9.02 2.55
CA LYS A 5 17.55 -9.09 4.01
C LYS A 5 16.92 -7.82 4.58
N ILE A 6 15.92 -7.98 5.45
CA ILE A 6 15.23 -6.89 6.15
C ILE A 6 15.21 -7.25 7.64
N GLY A 7 15.99 -6.54 8.45
CA GLY A 7 16.16 -6.88 9.85
C GLY A 7 16.67 -8.31 10.03
N SER A 8 15.97 -9.11 10.83
CA SER A 8 16.28 -10.53 11.09
C SER A 8 15.72 -11.49 10.05
N LYS A 9 14.88 -11.01 9.11
CA LYS A 9 14.19 -11.81 8.09
C LYS A 9 14.69 -11.51 6.68
N SER A 10 14.16 -12.24 5.71
CA SER A 10 14.46 -12.03 4.29
C SER A 10 13.30 -12.44 3.41
N ILE A 11 13.20 -11.78 2.25
CA ILE A 11 12.32 -12.18 1.14
C ILE A 11 13.17 -12.78 0.02
N GLN A 12 12.66 -13.84 -0.61
CA GLN A 12 13.34 -14.58 -1.67
C GLN A 12 13.21 -13.90 -3.03
N ILE A 13 12.14 -13.14 -3.19
CA ILE A 13 11.87 -12.32 -4.37
C ILE A 13 11.76 -10.85 -3.95
N PRO A 14 12.31 -9.89 -4.71
CA PRO A 14 12.34 -8.48 -4.34
C PRO A 14 11.00 -7.77 -4.61
N ILE A 15 9.90 -8.40 -4.22
CA ILE A 15 8.54 -7.90 -4.47
C ILE A 15 7.76 -7.81 -3.15
N ILE A 16 7.24 -6.62 -2.88
CA ILE A 16 6.22 -6.36 -1.87
C ILE A 16 4.89 -6.21 -2.60
N GLN A 17 3.86 -6.94 -2.20
CA GLN A 17 2.50 -6.66 -2.63
C GLN A 17 1.97 -5.48 -1.80
N GLY A 18 1.63 -4.37 -2.42
CA GLY A 18 1.18 -3.16 -1.73
C GLY A 18 -0.16 -3.34 -1.01
N GLY A 19 -0.29 -2.74 0.18
CA GLY A 19 -1.54 -2.77 0.94
C GLY A 19 -2.65 -1.99 0.23
N MET A 20 -3.80 -2.61 0.00
CA MET A 20 -4.95 -2.04 -0.69
C MET A 20 -6.22 -2.26 0.14
N GLY A 21 -6.77 -1.17 0.67
CA GLY A 21 -8.04 -1.19 1.42
C GLY A 21 -9.20 -0.63 0.60
N ILE A 22 -10.42 -0.94 0.93
CA ILE A 22 -10.95 -1.87 1.93
C ILE A 22 -11.20 -3.22 1.24
N GLY A 23 -10.81 -4.33 1.88
CA GLY A 23 -11.21 -5.66 1.39
C GLY A 23 -10.52 -6.15 0.12
N VAL A 24 -9.48 -5.47 -0.37
CA VAL A 24 -8.74 -5.82 -1.59
C VAL A 24 -7.51 -6.65 -1.27
N SER A 25 -6.66 -6.21 -0.33
CA SER A 25 -5.54 -7.00 0.17
C SER A 25 -5.77 -7.42 1.61
N LEU A 26 -6.20 -8.65 1.80
CA LEU A 26 -6.40 -9.31 3.07
C LEU A 26 -5.57 -10.60 3.12
N GLY A 27 -6.03 -11.59 3.88
CA GLY A 27 -5.24 -12.79 4.17
C GLY A 27 -4.99 -13.71 2.97
N ASN A 28 -5.94 -13.80 2.00
CA ASN A 28 -5.73 -14.66 0.84
C ASN A 28 -4.61 -14.11 -0.06
N LEU A 29 -4.70 -12.85 -0.45
CA LEU A 29 -3.69 -12.22 -1.31
C LEU A 29 -2.32 -12.18 -0.62
N ALA A 30 -2.27 -11.66 0.62
CA ALA A 30 -1.02 -11.55 1.36
C ALA A 30 -0.35 -12.93 1.54
N GLY A 31 -1.12 -13.94 1.95
CA GLY A 31 -0.63 -15.31 2.14
C GLY A 31 -0.12 -15.94 0.84
N ALA A 32 -0.81 -15.73 -0.28
CA ALA A 32 -0.39 -16.23 -1.58
C ALA A 32 0.94 -15.62 -2.04
N VAL A 33 1.14 -14.30 -1.83
CA VAL A 33 2.42 -13.63 -2.15
C VAL A 33 3.55 -14.14 -1.24
N MET A 34 3.28 -14.28 0.05
CA MET A 34 4.24 -14.87 1.01
C MET A 34 4.64 -16.28 0.60
N ALA A 35 3.69 -17.11 0.16
CA ALA A 35 3.96 -18.50 -0.29
C ALA A 35 4.93 -18.55 -1.48
N GLN A 36 5.02 -17.48 -2.27
CA GLN A 36 6.00 -17.33 -3.36
C GLN A 36 7.33 -16.70 -2.88
N GLY A 37 7.47 -16.40 -1.59
CA GLY A 37 8.71 -15.86 -1.01
C GLY A 37 8.82 -14.32 -1.06
N GLY A 38 7.75 -13.60 -1.40
CA GLY A 38 7.65 -12.15 -1.33
C GLY A 38 7.17 -11.63 0.02
N MET A 39 6.90 -10.32 0.11
CA MET A 39 6.22 -9.72 1.25
C MET A 39 4.75 -9.48 0.93
N GLY A 40 3.86 -10.22 1.60
CA GLY A 40 2.43 -10.01 1.55
C GLY A 40 2.00 -8.92 2.53
N VAL A 41 1.09 -8.05 2.12
CA VAL A 41 0.67 -6.92 2.94
C VAL A 41 -0.84 -6.90 3.12
N ILE A 42 -1.30 -6.97 4.37
CA ILE A 42 -2.70 -6.77 4.74
C ILE A 42 -2.95 -5.28 4.96
N SER A 43 -4.04 -4.76 4.40
CA SER A 43 -4.49 -3.41 4.69
C SER A 43 -5.27 -3.37 6.01
N ALA A 44 -4.86 -2.49 6.93
CA ALA A 44 -5.57 -2.23 8.18
C ALA A 44 -6.83 -1.35 8.01
N ALA A 45 -7.13 -0.90 6.78
CA ALA A 45 -8.32 -0.10 6.52
C ALA A 45 -9.58 -0.98 6.61
N ASN A 46 -10.23 -0.95 7.75
CA ASN A 46 -11.48 -1.63 8.07
C ASN A 46 -11.53 -3.13 7.67
N PRO A 47 -10.62 -3.97 8.14
CA PRO A 47 -10.58 -5.40 7.78
C PRO A 47 -11.81 -6.17 8.29
N GLY A 48 -12.52 -5.64 9.28
CA GLY A 48 -13.76 -6.21 9.84
C GLY A 48 -15.04 -5.80 9.13
N PHE A 49 -14.98 -5.11 8.00
CA PHE A 49 -16.15 -4.53 7.32
C PHE A 49 -17.26 -5.52 6.93
N ARG A 50 -16.94 -6.81 6.79
CA ARG A 50 -17.91 -7.88 6.47
C ARG A 50 -18.70 -8.38 7.68
N ARG A 51 -18.33 -7.98 8.89
CA ARG A 51 -19.03 -8.42 10.11
C ARG A 51 -20.35 -7.68 10.26
N GLU A 52 -21.37 -8.36 10.74
CA GLU A 52 -22.71 -7.79 10.96
C GLU A 52 -22.72 -6.64 11.97
N ASP A 53 -21.82 -6.69 12.95
CA ASP A 53 -21.68 -5.70 14.02
C ASP A 53 -20.75 -4.52 13.64
N PHE A 54 -20.14 -4.51 12.45
CA PHE A 54 -19.14 -3.53 12.04
C PHE A 54 -19.54 -2.07 12.29
N TYR A 55 -20.77 -1.69 11.95
CA TYR A 55 -21.24 -0.30 12.15
C TYR A 55 -21.63 0.01 13.61
N LYS A 56 -21.82 -0.99 14.45
CA LYS A 56 -22.11 -0.81 15.89
C LYS A 56 -20.82 -0.77 16.70
N ASN A 57 -19.91 -1.65 16.41
CA ASN A 57 -18.64 -1.83 17.12
C ASN A 57 -17.46 -1.89 16.14
N PRO A 58 -17.16 -0.78 15.40
CA PRO A 58 -16.17 -0.80 14.32
C PRO A 58 -14.76 -1.16 14.80
N TRP A 59 -14.39 -0.81 16.03
CA TRP A 59 -13.08 -1.13 16.58
C TRP A 59 -12.92 -2.64 16.80
N GLU A 60 -13.83 -3.25 17.55
CA GLU A 60 -13.81 -4.69 17.84
C GLU A 60 -13.89 -5.51 16.56
N ALA A 61 -14.80 -5.14 15.64
CA ALA A 61 -14.93 -5.79 14.36
C ALA A 61 -13.64 -5.76 13.54
N ASN A 62 -12.95 -4.61 13.54
CA ASN A 62 -11.68 -4.45 12.82
C ASN A 62 -10.54 -5.23 13.47
N MET A 63 -10.46 -5.27 14.80
CA MET A 63 -9.41 -6.02 15.49
C MET A 63 -9.55 -7.53 15.28
N GLU A 64 -10.75 -8.05 15.39
CA GLU A 64 -11.01 -9.46 15.10
C GLU A 64 -10.77 -9.78 13.62
N GLY A 65 -11.27 -8.93 12.71
CA GLY A 65 -11.02 -9.08 11.28
C GLY A 65 -9.54 -9.09 10.94
N LEU A 66 -8.76 -8.17 11.51
CA LEU A 66 -7.31 -8.11 11.28
C LEU A 66 -6.61 -9.38 11.80
N THR A 67 -7.00 -9.88 12.98
CA THR A 67 -6.44 -11.14 13.52
C THR A 67 -6.73 -12.31 12.60
N GLN A 68 -7.98 -12.47 12.17
CA GLN A 68 -8.38 -13.56 11.27
C GLN A 68 -7.63 -13.53 9.94
N GLU A 69 -7.44 -12.33 9.36
CA GLU A 69 -6.72 -12.19 8.10
C GLU A 69 -5.21 -12.42 8.25
N ILE A 70 -4.60 -12.05 9.38
CA ILE A 70 -3.19 -12.37 9.72
C ILE A 70 -3.00 -13.89 9.84
N GLU A 71 -3.89 -14.58 10.59
CA GLU A 71 -3.83 -16.03 10.75
C GLU A 71 -4.01 -16.76 9.41
N LYS A 72 -4.98 -16.32 8.60
CA LYS A 72 -5.22 -16.86 7.26
C LYS A 72 -3.99 -16.73 6.37
N ALA A 73 -3.36 -15.55 6.34
CA ALA A 73 -2.15 -15.32 5.56
C ALA A 73 -1.02 -16.28 5.96
N ARG A 74 -0.81 -16.48 7.25
CA ARG A 74 0.20 -17.40 7.76
C ARG A 74 -0.05 -18.86 7.39
N VAL A 75 -1.32 -19.30 7.49
CA VAL A 75 -1.69 -20.66 7.10
C VAL A 75 -1.41 -20.89 5.61
N ILE A 76 -1.76 -19.94 4.75
CA ILE A 76 -1.53 -20.03 3.29
C ILE A 76 -0.02 -20.00 2.99
N ALA A 77 0.72 -19.13 3.66
CA ALA A 77 2.15 -18.93 3.43
C ALA A 77 3.04 -20.11 3.85
N ARG A 78 2.57 -20.93 4.80
CA ARG A 78 3.37 -22.05 5.34
C ARG A 78 4.79 -21.64 5.73
N GLU A 79 4.88 -20.59 6.54
CA GLU A 79 6.14 -20.00 7.06
C GLU A 79 7.08 -19.38 6.02
N LYS A 80 6.65 -19.22 4.76
CA LYS A 80 7.44 -18.56 3.72
C LYS A 80 7.15 -17.05 3.70
N GLY A 81 8.09 -16.30 3.11
CA GLY A 81 7.96 -14.86 2.88
C GLY A 81 7.87 -14.04 4.16
N MET A 82 7.36 -12.84 4.05
CA MET A 82 7.16 -11.93 5.18
C MET A 82 5.73 -11.37 5.16
N LEU A 83 5.13 -11.20 6.35
CA LEU A 83 3.82 -10.58 6.53
C LEU A 83 3.97 -9.14 7.02
N ALA A 84 3.47 -8.19 6.24
CA ALA A 84 3.35 -6.81 6.70
C ALA A 84 1.88 -6.38 6.85
N VAL A 85 1.68 -5.33 7.65
CA VAL A 85 0.40 -4.61 7.72
C VAL A 85 0.62 -3.16 7.28
N ASN A 86 -0.18 -2.70 6.33
CA ASN A 86 -0.20 -1.30 5.93
C ASN A 86 -1.18 -0.53 6.82
N ILE A 87 -0.69 0.51 7.52
CA ILE A 87 -1.47 1.33 8.44
C ILE A 87 -1.28 2.80 8.09
N MET A 88 -2.34 3.46 7.64
CA MET A 88 -2.29 4.88 7.30
C MET A 88 -2.22 5.76 8.54
N VAL A 89 -1.28 6.71 8.59
CA VAL A 89 -1.16 7.71 9.67
C VAL A 89 -2.43 8.54 9.84
N ALA A 90 -3.17 8.76 8.77
CA ALA A 90 -4.44 9.49 8.74
C ALA A 90 -5.59 8.77 9.48
N MET A 91 -5.49 7.46 9.77
CA MET A 91 -6.51 6.72 10.52
C MET A 91 -6.65 7.28 11.93
N LYS A 92 -7.88 7.41 12.44
CA LYS A 92 -8.17 7.96 13.77
C LYS A 92 -7.41 7.18 14.85
N ASP A 93 -7.46 5.86 14.83
CA ASP A 93 -6.89 4.99 15.85
C ASP A 93 -5.53 4.39 15.42
N TYR A 94 -4.76 5.15 14.61
CA TYR A 94 -3.46 4.73 14.07
C TYR A 94 -2.55 4.05 15.09
N ARG A 95 -2.37 4.68 16.26
CA ARG A 95 -1.47 4.18 17.31
C ARG A 95 -1.90 2.83 17.85
N ASP A 96 -3.20 2.63 17.99
CA ASP A 96 -3.74 1.39 18.53
C ASP A 96 -3.73 0.26 17.51
N TYR A 97 -3.95 0.59 16.21
CA TYR A 97 -3.69 -0.36 15.11
C TYR A 97 -2.24 -0.83 15.07
N VAL A 98 -1.26 0.08 15.23
CA VAL A 98 0.17 -0.27 15.29
C VAL A 98 0.44 -1.23 16.44
N LYS A 99 0.02 -0.89 17.67
CA LYS A 99 0.19 -1.77 18.84
C LYS A 99 -0.47 -3.12 18.65
N TYR A 100 -1.65 -3.14 18.02
CA TYR A 100 -2.38 -4.37 17.77
C TYR A 100 -1.67 -5.26 16.73
N ALA A 101 -1.13 -4.69 15.68
CA ALA A 101 -0.32 -5.40 14.69
C ALA A 101 0.96 -5.99 15.34
N VAL A 102 1.64 -5.21 16.20
CA VAL A 102 2.78 -5.68 17.01
C VAL A 102 2.39 -6.86 17.90
N LYS A 103 1.25 -6.76 18.62
CA LYS A 103 0.72 -7.85 19.46
C LYS A 103 0.48 -9.13 18.65
N ASN A 104 0.04 -9.00 17.41
CA ASN A 104 -0.14 -10.11 16.47
C ASN A 104 1.16 -10.55 15.79
N LYS A 105 2.33 -10.02 16.21
CA LYS A 105 3.67 -10.42 15.76
C LYS A 105 3.82 -10.37 14.24
N VAL A 106 3.27 -9.36 13.57
CA VAL A 106 3.52 -9.15 12.14
C VAL A 106 4.99 -8.84 11.91
N ASP A 107 5.53 -9.23 10.75
CA ASP A 107 6.95 -9.05 10.46
C ASP A 107 7.31 -7.60 10.21
N ALA A 108 6.38 -6.83 9.62
CA ALA A 108 6.62 -5.43 9.36
C ALA A 108 5.33 -4.59 9.42
N ILE A 109 5.50 -3.30 9.70
CA ILE A 109 4.45 -2.28 9.55
C ILE A 109 4.93 -1.26 8.52
N ILE A 110 4.12 -1.05 7.47
CA ILE A 110 4.34 -0.06 6.43
C ILE A 110 3.37 1.09 6.65
N SER A 111 3.87 2.31 6.84
CA SER A 111 3.02 3.48 7.16
C SER A 111 3.22 4.62 6.18
N GLY A 112 2.10 5.13 5.66
CA GLY A 112 2.02 6.28 4.76
C GLY A 112 0.76 7.11 5.04
N ALA A 113 0.33 7.93 4.07
CA ALA A 113 -0.75 8.89 4.23
C ALA A 113 -0.56 9.80 5.45
N GLY A 114 0.63 10.39 5.56
CA GLY A 114 1.14 11.20 6.65
C GLY A 114 2.52 10.76 7.11
N LEU A 115 3.11 11.49 8.06
CA LEU A 115 4.45 11.21 8.58
C LEU A 115 4.35 10.32 9.84
N PRO A 116 4.86 9.08 9.83
CA PRO A 116 4.77 8.15 10.95
C PRO A 116 5.83 8.42 12.03
N LEU A 117 5.84 9.63 12.61
CA LEU A 117 6.92 10.13 13.46
C LEU A 117 7.08 9.38 14.79
N ASP A 118 6.04 8.75 15.29
CA ASP A 118 6.02 7.99 16.53
C ASP A 118 6.06 6.47 16.35
N LEU A 119 6.16 6.00 15.11
CA LEU A 119 6.16 4.57 14.80
C LEU A 119 7.26 3.78 15.53
N PRO A 120 8.53 4.26 15.63
CA PRO A 120 9.56 3.56 16.41
C PRO A 120 9.22 3.39 17.88
N GLN A 121 8.56 4.38 18.49
CA GLN A 121 8.12 4.29 19.89
C GLN A 121 7.03 3.23 20.09
N LEU A 122 6.12 3.14 19.14
CA LEU A 122 4.97 2.22 19.19
C LEU A 122 5.38 0.75 19.00
N THR A 123 6.52 0.50 18.32
CA THR A 123 7.05 -0.83 18.06
C THR A 123 8.23 -1.21 18.97
N LYS A 124 8.63 -0.31 19.88
CA LYS A 124 9.79 -0.51 20.75
C LYS A 124 9.68 -1.80 21.57
N GLY A 125 10.74 -2.61 21.55
CA GLY A 125 10.80 -3.88 22.28
C GLY A 125 10.13 -5.05 21.55
N SER A 126 9.75 -4.87 20.28
CA SER A 126 9.27 -5.95 19.41
C SER A 126 10.24 -6.21 18.26
N ASP A 127 10.09 -7.37 17.60
CA ASP A 127 10.83 -7.73 16.39
C ASP A 127 10.15 -7.20 15.10
N THR A 128 9.05 -6.45 15.24
CA THR A 128 8.31 -5.90 14.11
C THR A 128 9.10 -4.78 13.44
N MET A 129 9.47 -4.97 12.18
CA MET A 129 10.19 -4.00 11.37
C MET A 129 9.28 -2.84 10.96
N ILE A 130 9.86 -1.67 10.75
CA ILE A 130 9.12 -0.45 10.45
C ILE A 130 9.60 0.22 9.15
N ALA A 131 8.63 0.59 8.32
CA ALA A 131 8.90 1.26 7.06
C ALA A 131 7.96 2.44 6.82
N PRO A 132 8.49 3.63 6.54
CA PRO A 132 7.70 4.74 6.03
C PRO A 132 7.48 4.61 4.52
N ILE A 133 6.34 5.13 4.03
CA ILE A 133 6.14 5.44 2.61
C ILE A 133 6.48 6.91 2.41
N VAL A 134 7.32 7.21 1.42
CA VAL A 134 7.75 8.57 1.08
C VAL A 134 7.63 8.83 -0.41
N SER A 135 7.41 10.10 -0.78
CA SER A 135 7.34 10.54 -2.18
C SER A 135 8.43 11.59 -2.51
N SER A 136 9.42 11.78 -1.64
CA SER A 136 10.55 12.69 -1.87
C SER A 136 11.71 12.45 -0.90
N GLY A 137 12.92 12.85 -1.28
CA GLY A 137 14.11 12.86 -0.40
C GLY A 137 13.92 13.76 0.82
N LYS A 138 13.18 14.87 0.68
CA LYS A 138 12.83 15.76 1.80
C LYS A 138 12.00 15.04 2.86
N ALA A 139 11.00 14.27 2.48
CA ALA A 139 10.18 13.48 3.40
C ALA A 139 11.01 12.39 4.08
N ALA A 140 11.84 11.66 3.32
CA ALA A 140 12.75 10.66 3.86
C ALA A 140 13.72 11.25 4.90
N THR A 141 14.37 12.38 4.56
CA THR A 141 15.26 13.10 5.48
C THR A 141 14.54 13.51 6.77
N LEU A 142 13.34 14.05 6.66
CA LEU A 142 12.57 14.51 7.83
C LEU A 142 12.22 13.32 8.76
N ILE A 143 11.72 12.23 8.21
CA ILE A 143 11.38 11.04 9.00
C ILE A 143 12.63 10.47 9.67
N CYS A 144 13.71 10.24 8.92
CA CYS A 144 14.95 9.70 9.48
C CYS A 144 15.54 10.58 10.57
N LYS A 145 15.57 11.92 10.37
CA LYS A 145 16.03 12.87 11.41
C LYS A 145 15.17 12.82 12.67
N MET A 146 13.85 12.73 12.51
CA MET A 146 12.93 12.71 13.66
C MET A 146 13.02 11.40 14.42
N TRP A 147 13.13 10.26 13.71
CA TRP A 147 13.31 8.96 14.32
C TRP A 147 14.65 8.84 15.04
N ASP A 148 15.73 9.30 14.41
CA ASP A 148 17.05 9.35 15.03
C ASP A 148 17.04 10.22 16.30
N LYS A 149 16.58 11.48 16.18
CA LYS A 149 16.62 12.44 17.31
C LYS A 149 15.76 12.02 18.52
N LYS A 150 14.58 11.42 18.27
CA LYS A 150 13.61 11.14 19.32
C LYS A 150 13.68 9.70 19.83
N HIS A 151 14.15 8.78 19.02
CA HIS A 151 14.01 7.36 19.30
C HIS A 151 15.30 6.57 19.09
N GLU A 152 16.40 7.21 18.65
CA GLU A 152 17.66 6.55 18.28
C GLU A 152 17.41 5.39 17.29
N ALA A 153 16.52 5.61 16.32
CA ALA A 153 16.04 4.61 15.37
C ALA A 153 16.17 5.08 13.92
N THR A 154 16.19 4.12 13.02
CA THR A 154 16.16 4.34 11.58
C THR A 154 15.19 3.34 10.93
N PRO A 155 14.64 3.62 9.73
CA PRO A 155 13.81 2.65 9.01
C PRO A 155 14.50 1.30 8.82
N ASP A 156 13.74 0.22 8.87
CA ASP A 156 14.23 -1.11 8.49
C ASP A 156 14.25 -1.27 6.97
N PHE A 157 13.36 -0.61 6.28
CA PHE A 157 13.32 -0.38 4.84
C PHE A 157 12.46 0.84 4.54
N ILE A 158 12.47 1.30 3.29
CA ILE A 158 11.66 2.45 2.83
C ILE A 158 10.90 2.04 1.58
N VAL A 159 9.65 2.45 1.49
CA VAL A 159 8.86 2.40 0.27
C VAL A 159 8.80 3.80 -0.34
N ILE A 160 9.21 3.93 -1.60
CA ILE A 160 9.07 5.16 -2.38
C ILE A 160 7.82 5.03 -3.24
N GLU A 161 6.91 5.98 -3.13
CA GLU A 161 5.71 6.02 -3.95
C GLU A 161 5.76 7.17 -4.94
N GLY A 162 5.75 6.84 -6.24
CA GLY A 162 5.73 7.79 -7.33
C GLY A 162 4.33 8.27 -7.71
N SER A 163 4.28 9.30 -8.58
CA SER A 163 3.04 9.94 -9.02
C SER A 163 2.10 9.05 -9.84
N GLU A 164 2.58 7.92 -10.36
CA GLU A 164 1.77 6.94 -11.10
C GLU A 164 1.07 5.89 -10.23
N ALA A 165 1.21 5.97 -8.91
CA ALA A 165 0.55 5.06 -7.98
C ALA A 165 -0.98 5.21 -7.98
N GLY A 166 -1.65 4.23 -7.40
CA GLY A 166 -3.10 4.25 -7.14
C GLY A 166 -3.40 4.63 -5.69
N GLY A 167 -4.65 4.99 -5.42
CA GLY A 167 -5.05 5.44 -4.10
C GLY A 167 -4.56 6.85 -3.80
N HIS A 168 -4.25 7.13 -2.54
CA HIS A 168 -3.84 8.45 -2.08
C HIS A 168 -2.41 8.77 -2.49
N LEU A 169 -2.21 9.95 -3.08
CA LEU A 169 -0.94 10.37 -3.67
C LEU A 169 -0.27 11.46 -2.84
N GLY A 170 1.02 11.29 -2.56
CA GLY A 170 1.84 12.25 -1.82
C GLY A 170 2.30 13.48 -2.64
N PHE A 171 1.50 13.89 -3.63
CA PHE A 171 1.75 15.00 -4.55
C PHE A 171 0.58 15.98 -4.50
N SER A 172 0.80 17.23 -4.87
CA SER A 172 -0.30 18.17 -5.04
C SER A 172 -1.15 17.84 -6.27
N GLU A 173 -2.43 18.18 -6.23
CA GLU A 173 -3.32 17.99 -7.38
C GLU A 173 -2.81 18.74 -8.63
N LYS A 174 -2.20 19.91 -8.41
CA LYS A 174 -1.60 20.72 -9.49
C LYS A 174 -0.47 19.97 -10.18
N GLU A 175 0.50 19.45 -9.41
CA GLU A 175 1.62 18.67 -9.97
C GLU A 175 1.16 17.47 -10.77
N LEU A 176 0.11 16.78 -10.29
CA LEU A 176 -0.45 15.61 -10.97
C LEU A 176 -1.18 15.98 -12.27
N LYS A 177 -1.97 17.08 -12.28
CA LYS A 177 -2.71 17.55 -13.46
C LYS A 177 -1.79 18.13 -14.53
N GLU A 178 -0.76 18.86 -14.11
CA GLU A 178 0.20 19.50 -15.02
C GLU A 178 1.34 18.57 -15.41
N ASN A 179 1.38 17.32 -14.88
CA ASN A 179 2.47 16.36 -15.07
C ASN A 179 3.86 16.95 -14.73
N THR A 180 3.93 17.77 -13.69
CA THR A 180 5.16 18.40 -13.19
C THR A 180 5.76 17.67 -11.98
N ALA A 181 5.10 16.63 -11.47
CA ALA A 181 5.63 15.77 -10.43
C ALA A 181 6.92 15.09 -10.92
N LEU A 182 7.92 15.00 -10.05
CA LEU A 182 9.16 14.27 -10.35
C LEU A 182 8.84 12.82 -10.74
N ASP A 183 9.57 12.31 -11.73
CA ASP A 183 9.49 10.90 -12.10
C ASP A 183 10.07 10.00 -10.99
N LEU A 184 9.66 8.75 -10.98
CA LEU A 184 10.02 7.81 -9.90
C LEU A 184 11.53 7.53 -9.82
N LYS A 185 12.29 7.63 -10.92
CA LYS A 185 13.76 7.44 -10.90
C LYS A 185 14.45 8.62 -10.23
N SER A 186 14.00 9.83 -10.50
CA SER A 186 14.48 11.03 -9.83
C SER A 186 14.19 11.00 -8.34
N ILE A 187 12.95 10.63 -7.94
CA ILE A 187 12.59 10.47 -6.53
C ILE A 187 13.46 9.38 -5.86
N PHE A 188 13.72 8.27 -6.56
CA PHE A 188 14.59 7.21 -6.04
C PHE A 188 16.01 7.72 -5.78
N ALA A 189 16.59 8.47 -6.72
CA ALA A 189 17.92 9.06 -6.55
C ALA A 189 17.97 10.00 -5.34
N ASP A 190 17.01 10.91 -5.22
CA ASP A 190 16.88 11.85 -4.09
C ASP A 190 16.76 11.12 -2.74
N VAL A 191 15.93 10.08 -2.66
CA VAL A 191 15.74 9.33 -1.41
C VAL A 191 17.00 8.54 -1.06
N LYS A 192 17.66 7.92 -2.05
CA LYS A 192 18.90 7.17 -1.85
C LYS A 192 20.00 8.06 -1.26
N GLU A 193 20.16 9.27 -1.79
CA GLU A 193 21.09 10.28 -1.26
C GLU A 193 20.67 10.73 0.15
N ALA A 194 19.39 11.02 0.35
CA ALA A 194 18.85 11.53 1.60
C ALA A 194 19.05 10.61 2.80
N ILE A 195 19.05 9.28 2.59
CA ILE A 195 19.19 8.29 3.66
C ILE A 195 20.64 7.87 3.94
N GLN A 196 21.58 8.18 3.06
CA GLN A 196 22.97 7.77 3.18
C GLN A 196 23.59 8.14 4.54
N PRO A 197 23.45 9.38 5.09
CA PRO A 197 24.03 9.73 6.40
C PRO A 197 23.48 8.86 7.55
N PHE A 198 22.23 8.40 7.44
CA PHE A 198 21.63 7.53 8.45
C PHE A 198 22.13 6.10 8.34
N GLN A 199 22.31 5.58 7.12
CA GLN A 199 22.94 4.27 6.90
C GLN A 199 24.34 4.23 7.48
N GLU A 200 25.16 5.28 7.27
CA GLU A 200 26.50 5.42 7.83
C GLU A 200 26.47 5.48 9.35
N LYS A 201 25.62 6.36 9.93
CA LYS A 201 25.49 6.52 11.39
C LYS A 201 25.09 5.22 12.08
N PHE A 202 24.06 4.55 11.56
CA PHE A 202 23.52 3.32 12.15
C PHE A 202 24.25 2.04 11.69
N LYS A 203 25.25 2.16 10.79
CA LYS A 203 25.99 1.04 10.18
C LYS A 203 25.04 -0.03 9.63
N LYS A 204 23.96 0.39 8.99
CA LYS A 204 22.88 -0.48 8.54
C LYS A 204 22.46 -0.07 7.11
N HIS A 205 22.40 -1.07 6.22
CA HIS A 205 21.73 -0.86 4.93
C HIS A 205 20.22 -0.72 5.14
N ILE A 206 19.63 0.28 4.55
CA ILE A 206 18.17 0.53 4.55
C ILE A 206 17.65 0.18 3.16
N PRO A 207 17.07 -1.01 2.94
CA PRO A 207 16.54 -1.39 1.65
C PRO A 207 15.49 -0.42 1.14
N ILE A 208 15.54 -0.10 -0.17
CA ILE A 208 14.60 0.78 -0.85
C ILE A 208 13.74 -0.04 -1.82
N PHE A 209 12.43 0.03 -1.63
CA PHE A 209 11.44 -0.53 -2.55
C PHE A 209 10.71 0.60 -3.26
N VAL A 210 10.64 0.55 -4.59
CA VAL A 210 9.97 1.59 -5.38
C VAL A 210 8.57 1.13 -5.80
N ALA A 211 7.61 2.07 -5.79
CA ALA A 211 6.20 1.83 -6.10
C ALA A 211 5.62 2.92 -7.02
N GLY A 212 4.59 2.58 -7.77
CA GLY A 212 3.90 3.49 -8.69
C GLY A 212 4.35 3.31 -10.15
N GLY A 213 3.40 2.91 -11.00
CA GLY A 213 3.64 2.70 -12.42
C GLY A 213 4.41 1.42 -12.80
N ILE A 214 4.67 0.53 -11.86
CA ILE A 214 5.37 -0.75 -12.10
C ILE A 214 4.32 -1.81 -12.45
N SER A 215 4.42 -2.40 -13.65
CA SER A 215 3.40 -3.32 -14.16
C SER A 215 3.93 -4.62 -14.77
N ASN A 216 5.23 -4.73 -15.01
CA ASN A 216 5.87 -5.86 -15.67
C ASN A 216 7.31 -6.05 -15.18
N GLY A 217 7.98 -7.14 -15.59
CA GLY A 217 9.34 -7.44 -15.17
C GLY A 217 10.39 -6.49 -15.76
N LYS A 218 10.14 -5.86 -16.91
CA LYS A 218 11.02 -4.84 -17.46
C LYS A 218 11.05 -3.58 -16.59
N ASP A 219 9.90 -3.15 -16.07
CA ASP A 219 9.82 -2.05 -15.10
C ASP A 219 10.62 -2.42 -13.85
N ILE A 220 10.45 -3.64 -13.31
CA ILE A 220 11.20 -4.14 -12.15
C ILE A 220 12.71 -4.11 -12.42
N ALA A 221 13.15 -4.70 -13.53
CA ALA A 221 14.57 -4.74 -13.90
C ALA A 221 15.18 -3.34 -14.03
N SER A 222 14.42 -2.37 -14.54
CA SER A 222 14.87 -0.98 -14.67
C SER A 222 15.26 -0.37 -13.33
N PHE A 223 14.47 -0.62 -12.25
CA PHE A 223 14.77 -0.10 -10.93
C PHE A 223 15.84 -0.92 -10.20
N LEU A 224 15.87 -2.24 -10.36
CA LEU A 224 16.95 -3.07 -9.82
C LEU A 224 18.31 -2.68 -10.44
N ASN A 225 18.35 -2.39 -11.76
CA ASN A 225 19.55 -1.90 -12.44
C ASN A 225 19.95 -0.48 -11.98
N ALA A 226 19.00 0.34 -11.51
CA ALA A 226 19.29 1.64 -10.89
C ALA A 226 19.80 1.51 -9.44
N GLY A 227 19.74 0.31 -8.87
CA GLY A 227 20.22 0.00 -7.53
C GLY A 227 19.13 0.04 -6.44
N ALA A 228 17.84 -0.05 -6.79
CA ALA A 228 16.77 -0.34 -5.84
C ALA A 228 16.89 -1.78 -5.35
N ASP A 229 16.52 -2.04 -4.10
CA ASP A 229 16.55 -3.40 -3.54
C ASP A 229 15.36 -4.22 -4.02
N GLY A 230 14.23 -3.57 -4.32
CA GLY A 230 13.03 -4.23 -4.82
C GLY A 230 11.95 -3.25 -5.25
N VAL A 231 10.76 -3.79 -5.44
CA VAL A 231 9.58 -3.02 -5.85
C VAL A 231 8.38 -3.32 -4.95
N GLN A 232 7.47 -2.32 -4.84
CA GLN A 232 6.14 -2.57 -4.29
C GLN A 232 5.11 -2.42 -5.41
N ILE A 233 4.26 -3.42 -5.60
CA ILE A 233 3.24 -3.48 -6.65
C ILE A 233 1.87 -3.69 -6.00
N GLY A 234 0.90 -2.84 -6.31
CA GLY A 234 -0.49 -2.99 -5.86
C GLY A 234 -1.39 -3.45 -6.99
N THR A 235 -1.68 -2.58 -7.93
CA THR A 235 -2.75 -2.71 -8.93
C THR A 235 -2.71 -4.03 -9.71
N ARG A 236 -1.54 -4.51 -10.14
CA ARG A 236 -1.43 -5.79 -10.87
C ARG A 236 -1.93 -6.99 -10.07
N PHE A 237 -1.77 -6.97 -8.73
CA PHE A 237 -2.27 -8.04 -7.87
C PHE A 237 -3.80 -8.05 -7.72
N ILE A 238 -4.51 -6.96 -8.10
CA ILE A 238 -5.99 -6.96 -8.17
C ILE A 238 -6.48 -7.98 -9.22
N GLY A 239 -5.75 -8.14 -10.32
CA GLY A 239 -6.02 -9.11 -11.37
C GLY A 239 -5.67 -10.56 -11.01
N THR A 240 -5.66 -10.91 -9.72
CA THR A 240 -5.37 -12.29 -9.30
C THR A 240 -6.60 -12.97 -8.68
N TYR A 241 -6.63 -14.31 -8.78
CA TYR A 241 -7.70 -15.09 -8.14
C TYR A 241 -7.69 -14.89 -6.63
N GLU A 242 -6.51 -14.77 -6.01
CA GLU A 242 -6.31 -14.65 -4.56
C GLU A 242 -6.55 -13.24 -4.01
N CYS A 243 -6.68 -12.21 -4.85
CA CYS A 243 -7.16 -10.90 -4.41
C CYS A 243 -8.49 -11.05 -3.68
N ASP A 244 -8.61 -10.49 -2.46
CA ASP A 244 -9.74 -10.69 -1.55
C ASP A 244 -11.01 -9.95 -1.98
N ALA A 245 -10.93 -9.08 -2.99
CA ALA A 245 -12.08 -8.41 -3.58
C ALA A 245 -12.93 -9.37 -4.44
N PRO A 246 -14.24 -9.17 -4.55
CA PRO A 246 -15.14 -10.01 -5.35
C PRO A 246 -14.87 -9.88 -6.86
N SER A 247 -15.39 -10.83 -7.66
CA SER A 247 -15.21 -10.84 -9.11
C SER A 247 -15.67 -9.54 -9.77
N SER A 248 -16.79 -8.98 -9.33
CA SER A 248 -17.32 -7.71 -9.84
C SER A 248 -16.35 -6.52 -9.67
N TYR A 249 -15.55 -6.53 -8.59
CA TYR A 249 -14.48 -5.55 -8.38
C TYR A 249 -13.35 -5.73 -9.40
N LYS A 250 -12.91 -6.98 -9.62
CA LYS A 250 -11.83 -7.32 -10.56
C LYS A 250 -12.23 -7.03 -12.01
N GLU A 251 -13.49 -7.27 -12.35
CA GLU A 251 -14.07 -6.95 -13.67
C GLU A 251 -14.02 -5.46 -14.01
N MET A 252 -14.10 -4.57 -13.01
CA MET A 252 -13.91 -3.13 -13.22
C MET A 252 -12.52 -2.81 -13.78
N PHE A 253 -11.50 -3.57 -13.39
CA PHE A 253 -10.13 -3.40 -13.90
C PHE A 253 -9.96 -4.05 -15.28
N ILE A 254 -10.51 -5.25 -15.50
CA ILE A 254 -10.43 -5.97 -16.79
C ILE A 254 -11.11 -5.16 -17.90
N ASN A 255 -12.20 -4.47 -17.57
CA ASN A 255 -12.96 -3.67 -18.53
C ASN A 255 -12.48 -2.22 -18.65
N ALA A 256 -11.57 -1.78 -17.76
CA ALA A 256 -11.09 -0.39 -17.73
C ALA A 256 -10.20 -0.08 -18.94
N LYS A 257 -10.32 1.14 -19.45
CA LYS A 257 -9.47 1.68 -20.50
C LYS A 257 -8.50 2.73 -19.92
N LYS A 258 -7.50 3.09 -20.69
CA LYS A 258 -6.49 4.07 -20.27
C LYS A 258 -7.10 5.42 -19.89
N GLU A 259 -8.09 5.87 -20.62
CA GLU A 259 -8.84 7.10 -20.38
C GLU A 259 -9.71 7.10 -19.13
N ASP A 260 -9.97 5.92 -18.56
CA ASP A 260 -10.73 5.80 -17.31
C ASP A 260 -9.89 6.09 -16.06
N MET A 261 -8.56 6.16 -16.20
CA MET A 261 -7.68 6.47 -15.08
C MET A 261 -7.76 7.97 -14.74
N THR A 262 -8.38 8.33 -13.61
CA THR A 262 -8.67 9.71 -13.23
C THR A 262 -8.20 10.06 -11.82
N LEU A 263 -8.08 11.35 -11.54
CA LEU A 263 -7.83 11.88 -10.20
C LEU A 263 -9.15 12.22 -9.51
N ILE A 264 -9.22 11.98 -8.21
CA ILE A 264 -10.38 12.30 -7.36
C ILE A 264 -9.91 12.98 -6.08
N ALA A 265 -10.67 13.96 -5.61
CA ALA A 265 -10.49 14.53 -4.29
C ALA A 265 -10.86 13.49 -3.21
N SER A 266 -9.99 13.27 -2.23
CA SER A 266 -10.25 12.30 -1.18
C SER A 266 -10.53 12.95 0.18
N PRO A 267 -11.45 12.39 0.98
CA PRO A 267 -11.68 12.79 2.37
C PRO A 267 -10.45 12.76 3.29
N VAL A 268 -9.39 12.09 2.88
CA VAL A 268 -8.10 12.06 3.60
C VAL A 268 -7.34 13.39 3.46
N GLY A 269 -7.76 14.27 2.54
CA GLY A 269 -7.10 15.55 2.27
C GLY A 269 -5.94 15.46 1.27
N MET A 270 -5.82 14.33 0.57
CA MET A 270 -4.84 14.09 -0.49
C MET A 270 -5.58 13.78 -1.80
N PRO A 271 -5.04 14.09 -2.98
CA PRO A 271 -5.60 13.59 -4.22
C PRO A 271 -5.49 12.06 -4.26
N GLY A 272 -6.45 11.41 -4.90
CA GLY A 272 -6.44 9.97 -5.15
C GLY A 272 -6.50 9.67 -6.63
N ARG A 273 -5.99 8.50 -7.05
CA ARG A 273 -6.19 8.01 -8.41
C ARG A 273 -7.08 6.79 -8.40
N ALA A 274 -8.08 6.81 -9.28
CA ALA A 274 -9.13 5.81 -9.34
C ALA A 274 -9.57 5.53 -10.79
N ILE A 275 -10.37 4.50 -10.97
CA ILE A 275 -11.09 4.25 -12.22
C ILE A 275 -12.33 5.15 -12.25
N LYS A 276 -12.51 5.89 -13.36
CA LYS A 276 -13.70 6.70 -13.61
C LYS A 276 -14.93 5.78 -13.76
N ASN A 277 -15.97 6.06 -12.99
CA ASN A 277 -17.24 5.34 -13.01
C ASN A 277 -18.37 6.29 -12.57
N LYS A 278 -19.60 5.79 -12.50
CA LYS A 278 -20.76 6.59 -12.06
C LYS A 278 -20.57 7.23 -10.68
N PHE A 279 -19.86 6.58 -9.75
CA PHE A 279 -19.58 7.17 -8.44
C PHE A 279 -18.67 8.39 -8.56
N VAL A 280 -17.59 8.30 -9.35
CA VAL A 280 -16.67 9.44 -9.58
C VAL A 280 -17.42 10.60 -10.19
N GLU A 281 -18.22 10.38 -11.26
CA GLU A 281 -19.05 11.41 -11.87
C GLU A 281 -20.06 12.01 -10.89
N TYR A 282 -20.65 11.16 -10.03
CA TYR A 282 -21.59 11.62 -9.01
C TYR A 282 -20.94 12.54 -7.98
N VAL A 283 -19.70 12.27 -7.52
CA VAL A 283 -19.02 13.11 -6.52
C VAL A 283 -18.40 14.37 -7.14
N GLU A 284 -18.04 14.36 -8.42
CA GLU A 284 -17.65 15.56 -9.17
C GLU A 284 -18.77 16.60 -9.24
N GLY A 285 -20.03 16.17 -9.23
CA GLY A 285 -21.22 17.02 -9.16
C GLY A 285 -21.46 17.70 -7.79
N GLY A 286 -20.52 17.62 -6.87
CA GLY A 286 -20.53 18.28 -5.56
C GLY A 286 -20.65 17.32 -4.38
N ARG A 287 -20.59 17.89 -3.18
CA ARG A 287 -20.57 17.17 -1.90
C ARG A 287 -21.76 16.22 -1.74
N LYS A 288 -21.48 15.01 -1.21
CA LYS A 288 -22.49 13.99 -0.90
C LYS A 288 -22.68 13.86 0.62
N LYS A 289 -23.93 13.72 1.04
CA LYS A 289 -24.27 13.55 2.45
C LYS A 289 -23.70 12.22 2.97
N VAL A 290 -23.04 12.27 4.12
CA VAL A 290 -22.59 11.08 4.85
C VAL A 290 -23.76 10.58 5.71
N GLU A 291 -24.23 9.36 5.46
CA GLU A 291 -25.34 8.77 6.19
C GLU A 291 -24.87 8.04 7.46
N ARG A 292 -23.76 7.31 7.37
CA ARG A 292 -23.18 6.56 8.48
C ARG A 292 -21.70 6.88 8.61
N CYS A 293 -21.28 7.36 9.77
CA CYS A 293 -19.89 7.68 10.05
C CYS A 293 -19.35 6.81 11.18
N ILE A 294 -18.25 6.10 10.92
CA ILE A 294 -17.50 5.32 11.92
C ILE A 294 -16.26 6.05 12.42
N ALA A 295 -16.12 7.33 12.10
CA ALA A 295 -14.98 8.18 12.47
C ALA A 295 -13.61 7.57 12.11
N CYS A 296 -13.45 7.03 10.89
CA CYS A 296 -12.28 6.29 10.44
C CYS A 296 -11.02 7.13 10.21
N ILE A 297 -11.16 8.43 9.89
CA ILE A 297 -10.07 9.35 9.53
C ILE A 297 -10.04 10.54 10.50
N LYS A 298 -8.83 10.91 10.97
CA LYS A 298 -8.61 11.99 11.95
C LYS A 298 -9.13 13.34 11.51
N SER A 299 -8.82 13.73 10.27
CA SER A 299 -9.13 15.05 9.71
C SER A 299 -10.49 15.13 9.05
N CYS A 300 -11.21 14.02 8.93
CA CYS A 300 -12.50 13.99 8.23
C CYS A 300 -13.61 14.56 9.12
N ASN A 301 -14.29 15.58 8.60
CA ASN A 301 -15.54 16.09 9.16
C ASN A 301 -16.71 15.62 8.30
N PRO A 302 -17.62 14.77 8.80
CA PRO A 302 -18.76 14.26 8.04
C PRO A 302 -19.69 15.34 7.51
N SER A 303 -19.70 16.55 8.13
CA SER A 303 -20.53 17.68 7.68
C SER A 303 -19.92 18.47 6.52
N ASP A 304 -18.63 18.24 6.18
CA ASP A 304 -17.89 19.03 5.19
C ASP A 304 -17.15 18.19 4.15
N THR A 305 -16.92 16.90 4.42
CA THR A 305 -16.22 16.00 3.50
C THR A 305 -16.94 15.83 2.16
N PRO A 306 -16.24 15.68 1.04
CA PRO A 306 -16.88 15.48 -0.27
C PRO A 306 -17.79 14.24 -0.32
N TYR A 307 -17.41 13.16 0.35
CA TYR A 307 -18.18 11.90 0.47
C TYR A 307 -17.60 11.03 1.61
N CYS A 308 -18.30 9.96 1.99
CA CYS A 308 -17.75 8.96 2.91
C CYS A 308 -16.85 7.96 2.19
N ILE A 309 -15.53 8.04 2.41
CA ILE A 309 -14.56 7.15 1.75
C ILE A 309 -14.75 5.68 2.16
N THR A 310 -15.05 5.41 3.44
CA THR A 310 -15.30 4.05 3.92
C THR A 310 -16.49 3.43 3.22
N GLU A 311 -17.60 4.17 3.10
CA GLU A 311 -18.80 3.70 2.41
C GLU A 311 -18.54 3.44 0.93
N ALA A 312 -17.84 4.35 0.25
CA ALA A 312 -17.50 4.21 -1.17
C ALA A 312 -16.61 2.97 -1.43
N LEU A 313 -15.61 2.73 -0.58
CA LEU A 313 -14.73 1.56 -0.71
C LEU A 313 -15.45 0.25 -0.34
N ILE A 314 -16.33 0.26 0.68
CA ILE A 314 -17.15 -0.92 1.02
C ILE A 314 -18.13 -1.23 -0.12
N ASN A 315 -18.78 -0.22 -0.71
CA ASN A 315 -19.65 -0.43 -1.87
C ASN A 315 -18.93 -1.13 -3.01
N ALA A 316 -17.69 -0.72 -3.32
CA ALA A 316 -16.88 -1.34 -4.36
C ALA A 316 -16.65 -2.84 -4.11
N VAL A 317 -16.24 -3.22 -2.89
CA VAL A 317 -15.97 -4.63 -2.54
C VAL A 317 -17.21 -5.42 -2.12
N SER A 318 -18.38 -4.79 -2.13
CA SER A 318 -19.69 -5.45 -1.94
C SER A 318 -20.44 -5.65 -3.25
N GLY A 319 -19.81 -5.32 -4.40
CA GLY A 319 -20.42 -5.50 -5.72
C GLY A 319 -21.36 -4.36 -6.16
N ASN A 320 -21.41 -3.27 -5.38
CA ASN A 320 -22.21 -2.08 -5.74
C ASN A 320 -21.35 -1.08 -6.54
N ASN A 321 -21.01 -1.46 -7.78
CA ASN A 321 -20.02 -0.76 -8.60
C ASN A 321 -20.43 0.70 -8.93
N ASP A 322 -21.72 0.97 -9.04
CA ASP A 322 -22.22 2.33 -9.34
C ASP A 322 -22.05 3.32 -8.18
N LYS A 323 -21.86 2.80 -6.93
CA LYS A 323 -21.60 3.58 -5.72
C LYS A 323 -20.20 3.33 -5.15
N GLY A 324 -19.41 2.50 -5.81
CA GLY A 324 -18.10 2.07 -5.39
C GLY A 324 -16.96 2.97 -5.89
N LEU A 325 -15.94 3.17 -5.06
CA LEU A 325 -14.69 3.80 -5.45
C LEU A 325 -13.61 2.74 -5.68
N PHE A 326 -12.99 2.76 -6.85
CA PHE A 326 -11.98 1.80 -7.29
C PHE A 326 -10.62 2.48 -7.45
N PHE A 327 -9.79 2.43 -6.43
CA PHE A 327 -8.44 2.99 -6.52
C PHE A 327 -7.55 2.18 -7.46
N SER A 328 -6.87 2.86 -8.37
CA SER A 328 -6.02 2.27 -9.40
C SER A 328 -4.80 3.14 -9.70
N GLY A 329 -3.64 2.52 -9.94
CA GLY A 329 -2.51 3.20 -10.58
C GLY A 329 -2.79 3.54 -12.03
N THR A 330 -1.92 4.33 -12.64
CA THR A 330 -2.05 4.76 -14.06
C THR A 330 -2.13 3.61 -15.05
N LYS A 331 -1.58 2.45 -14.69
CA LYS A 331 -1.51 1.25 -15.56
C LYS A 331 -2.56 0.17 -15.20
N GLY A 332 -3.63 0.52 -14.42
CA GLY A 332 -4.67 -0.45 -14.04
C GLY A 332 -5.40 -1.08 -15.23
N TYR A 333 -5.55 -0.35 -16.30
CA TYR A 333 -6.13 -0.82 -17.57
C TYR A 333 -5.33 -1.93 -18.29
N LEU A 334 -4.13 -2.25 -17.82
CA LEU A 334 -3.33 -3.37 -18.36
C LEU A 334 -3.71 -4.74 -17.77
N ILE A 335 -4.66 -4.77 -16.85
CA ILE A 335 -5.22 -6.03 -16.35
C ILE A 335 -6.28 -6.48 -17.35
N ASP A 336 -5.96 -7.50 -18.14
CA ASP A 336 -6.83 -8.03 -19.21
C ASP A 336 -7.49 -9.36 -18.84
N ARG A 337 -6.97 -10.04 -17.82
CA ARG A 337 -7.48 -11.34 -17.33
C ARG A 337 -7.12 -11.58 -15.88
N LEU A 338 -7.75 -12.58 -15.28
CA LEU A 338 -7.35 -13.10 -13.96
C LEU A 338 -6.28 -14.19 -14.13
N VAL A 339 -5.27 -14.10 -13.27
CA VAL A 339 -4.20 -15.10 -13.14
C VAL A 339 -4.04 -15.49 -11.68
N SER A 340 -3.31 -16.55 -11.36
CA SER A 340 -2.92 -16.81 -9.97
C SER A 340 -1.76 -15.88 -9.57
N VAL A 341 -1.61 -15.62 -8.26
CA VAL A 341 -0.44 -14.91 -7.73
C VAL A 341 0.85 -15.59 -8.14
N LYS A 342 0.85 -16.93 -8.19
CA LYS A 342 2.01 -17.69 -8.65
C LYS A 342 2.37 -17.36 -10.10
N GLU A 343 1.41 -17.42 -11.02
CA GLU A 343 1.61 -17.09 -12.44
C GLU A 343 2.10 -15.64 -12.61
N LEU A 344 1.49 -14.68 -11.90
CA LEU A 344 1.91 -13.28 -11.95
C LEU A 344 3.35 -13.07 -11.47
N ILE A 345 3.75 -13.74 -10.39
CA ILE A 345 5.12 -13.66 -9.88
C ILE A 345 6.12 -14.36 -10.81
N GLU A 346 5.72 -15.49 -11.43
CA GLU A 346 6.53 -16.17 -12.44
C GLU A 346 6.71 -15.29 -13.69
N GLU A 347 5.66 -14.61 -14.17
CA GLU A 347 5.72 -13.61 -15.23
C GLU A 347 6.73 -12.51 -14.88
N PHE A 348 6.57 -11.86 -13.74
CA PHE A 348 7.47 -10.79 -13.28
C PHE A 348 8.93 -11.27 -13.18
N THR A 349 9.15 -12.43 -12.57
CA THR A 349 10.50 -12.91 -12.32
C THR A 349 11.21 -13.39 -13.59
N THR A 350 10.47 -13.97 -14.52
CA THR A 350 11.01 -14.42 -15.81
C THR A 350 11.40 -13.22 -16.65
N GLU A 351 10.48 -12.30 -16.85
CA GLU A 351 10.74 -11.09 -17.62
C GLU A 351 11.83 -10.21 -16.97
N THR A 352 11.86 -10.11 -15.64
CA THR A 352 12.94 -9.38 -14.94
C THR A 352 14.31 -9.95 -15.28
N LYS A 353 14.47 -11.28 -15.33
CA LYS A 353 15.76 -11.91 -15.62
C LYS A 353 16.28 -11.59 -17.02
N GLU A 354 15.40 -11.35 -17.99
CA GLU A 354 15.78 -10.97 -19.35
C GLU A 354 16.43 -9.58 -19.43
N PHE A 355 15.99 -8.65 -18.58
CA PHE A 355 16.42 -7.26 -18.59
C PHE A 355 17.36 -6.85 -17.45
N TRP A 356 17.48 -7.69 -16.42
CA TRP A 356 18.34 -7.40 -15.28
C TRP A 356 19.79 -7.81 -15.54
N LYS A 357 20.70 -6.85 -15.43
CA LYS A 357 22.13 -7.03 -15.73
C LYS A 357 22.92 -7.77 -14.64
N GLY A 358 22.29 -8.04 -13.48
CA GLY A 358 22.95 -8.63 -12.31
C GLY A 358 23.95 -7.63 -11.68
N GLN A 359 23.87 -7.44 -10.35
CA GLN A 359 24.90 -6.74 -9.56
C GLN A 359 25.38 -7.68 -8.47
#